data_064befc5bfb34561c6981ce2d25207c9
#
_entry.id   064befc5bfb34561c6981ce2d25207c9
#
_cell.length_a   1.000
_cell.length_b   1.000
_cell.length_c   1.000
_cell.angle_alpha   90.00
_cell.angle_beta   90.00
_cell.angle_gamma   90.00
#
_symmetry.space_group_name_H-M   'P 1'
#
loop_
_entity.id
_entity.type
_entity.pdbx_description
1 polymer ?
#
loop_
_entity_poly.entity_id
_entity_poly.type
_entity_poly.pdbx_seq_one_letter_code
_entity_poly.pdbx_strand_id
1 'polypeptide(L)'
;RFAVAAFTPVLLNVSIISCAILLHDKFSVGAYSLAIGVFVGGVVQLLFQLPFLYRAKMLARPRWAWQDENVKKVRKLMLPALFGVSISQINLLLDTMIASLLMTGSIAWLYYSDLLIEFPLGLFGIGIATVILPALSKLHSSKKSSDFQHTLDWGVRFVIFLGLPAMIGLMIISPLIITVLFDHGAFKEDSVDHVKAVSLGVVAYSVGLVSFMLIKVL
;
A
#
# COMPACT_ATOMS: atom_id res chain seq x y z
N ARG A 1 -23.48 -0.18 -3.58
CA ARG A 1 -23.14 1.26 -3.56
C ARG A 1 -21.72 1.49 -2.99
N PHE A 2 -20.77 0.68 -3.40
CA PHE A 2 -19.36 0.79 -2.96
C PHE A 2 -18.58 1.87 -3.71
N ALA A 3 -19.09 2.38 -4.84
CA ALA A 3 -18.42 3.36 -5.68
C ALA A 3 -18.04 4.66 -4.93
N VAL A 4 -18.90 5.11 -4.00
CA VAL A 4 -18.63 6.34 -3.22
C VAL A 4 -17.40 6.17 -2.33
N ALA A 5 -17.30 5.03 -1.62
CA ALA A 5 -16.14 4.74 -0.79
C ALA A 5 -14.87 4.53 -1.63
N ALA A 6 -14.99 3.89 -2.80
CA ALA A 6 -13.88 3.67 -3.72
C ALA A 6 -13.36 4.97 -4.36
N PHE A 7 -14.18 6.02 -4.43
CA PHE A 7 -13.79 7.31 -4.99
C PHE A 7 -13.03 8.21 -4.00
N THR A 8 -13.13 7.96 -2.70
CA THR A 8 -12.52 8.84 -1.68
C THR A 8 -11.01 9.01 -1.79
N PRO A 9 -10.19 8.00 -2.17
CA PRO A 9 -8.75 8.19 -2.35
C PRO A 9 -8.40 9.23 -3.42
N VAL A 10 -9.26 9.39 -4.44
CA VAL A 10 -9.07 10.41 -5.49
C VAL A 10 -9.12 11.82 -4.88
N LEU A 11 -10.05 12.05 -3.95
CA LEU A 11 -10.18 13.34 -3.27
C LEU A 11 -8.94 13.67 -2.42
N LEU A 12 -8.34 12.66 -1.79
CA LEU A 12 -7.09 12.84 -1.05
C LEU A 12 -5.97 13.30 -1.98
N ASN A 13 -5.76 12.58 -3.08
CA ASN A 13 -4.72 12.90 -4.04
C ASN A 13 -4.92 14.29 -4.66
N VAL A 14 -6.15 14.63 -5.06
CA VAL A 14 -6.47 15.97 -5.58
C VAL A 14 -6.19 17.05 -4.53
N SER A 15 -6.52 16.82 -3.26
CA SER A 15 -6.26 17.78 -2.18
C SER A 15 -4.76 17.98 -1.95
N ILE A 16 -3.98 16.88 -1.93
CA ILE A 16 -2.51 16.95 -1.78
C ILE A 16 -1.88 17.72 -2.93
N ILE A 17 -2.24 17.38 -4.18
CA ILE A 17 -1.72 18.04 -5.39
C ILE A 17 -2.11 19.53 -5.38
N SER A 18 -3.37 19.84 -5.08
CA SER A 18 -3.83 21.24 -5.03
C SER A 18 -3.08 22.05 -3.97
N CYS A 19 -2.90 21.50 -2.77
CA CYS A 19 -2.15 22.17 -1.72
C CYS A 19 -0.66 22.29 -2.05
N ALA A 20 -0.07 21.30 -2.68
CA ALA A 20 1.31 21.36 -3.14
C ALA A 20 1.53 22.51 -4.13
N ILE A 21 0.61 22.69 -5.10
CA ILE A 21 0.72 23.77 -6.10
C ILE A 21 0.40 25.13 -5.50
N LEU A 22 -0.70 25.25 -4.73
CA LEU A 22 -1.19 26.54 -4.26
C LEU A 22 -0.44 27.11 -3.05
N LEU A 23 0.19 26.24 -2.25
CA LEU A 23 0.83 26.62 -0.99
C LEU A 23 2.35 26.47 -1.02
N HIS A 24 2.94 26.02 -2.14
CA HIS A 24 4.38 25.81 -2.27
C HIS A 24 5.19 27.05 -1.86
N ASP A 25 4.83 28.21 -2.41
CA ASP A 25 5.55 29.47 -2.21
C ASP A 25 5.24 30.15 -0.86
N LYS A 26 4.27 29.61 -0.10
CA LYS A 26 3.87 30.23 1.19
C LYS A 26 4.64 29.70 2.39
N PHE A 27 5.34 28.61 2.25
CA PHE A 27 6.11 27.97 3.31
C PHE A 27 7.57 27.79 2.93
N SER A 28 8.46 28.10 3.85
CA SER A 28 9.92 27.87 3.69
C SER A 28 10.29 26.40 3.55
N VAL A 29 9.43 25.49 4.01
CA VAL A 29 9.61 24.04 3.90
C VAL A 29 8.42 23.48 3.14
N GLY A 30 8.64 22.95 1.92
CA GLY A 30 7.59 22.40 1.05
C GLY A 30 6.77 21.26 1.68
N ALA A 31 7.34 20.54 2.66
CA ALA A 31 6.64 19.49 3.38
C ALA A 31 5.37 19.97 4.12
N TYR A 32 5.32 21.23 4.55
CA TYR A 32 4.12 21.76 5.20
C TYR A 32 2.92 21.88 4.26
N SER A 33 3.13 22.20 3.00
CA SER A 33 2.05 22.24 2.00
C SER A 33 1.45 20.86 1.77
N LEU A 34 2.27 19.81 1.76
CA LEU A 34 1.82 18.43 1.65
C LEU A 34 1.05 17.97 2.90
N ALA A 35 1.56 18.29 4.09
CA ALA A 35 0.89 17.96 5.36
C ALA A 35 -0.51 18.60 5.46
N ILE A 36 -0.63 19.87 5.06
CA ILE A 36 -1.93 20.55 4.97
C ILE A 36 -2.82 19.86 3.94
N GLY A 37 -2.27 19.44 2.79
CA GLY A 37 -2.99 18.71 1.75
C GLY A 37 -3.59 17.39 2.27
N VAL A 38 -2.86 16.65 3.08
CA VAL A 38 -3.35 15.41 3.72
C VAL A 38 -4.48 15.73 4.70
N PHE A 39 -4.33 16.75 5.55
CA PHE A 39 -5.36 17.15 6.50
C PHE A 39 -6.65 17.60 5.80
N VAL A 40 -6.53 18.48 4.81
CA VAL A 40 -7.66 18.96 3.99
C VAL A 40 -8.31 17.80 3.27
N GLY A 41 -7.52 16.89 2.68
CA GLY A 41 -8.00 15.70 2.01
C GLY A 41 -8.83 14.81 2.93
N GLY A 42 -8.39 14.58 4.17
CA GLY A 42 -9.14 13.81 5.16
C GLY A 42 -10.49 14.45 5.49
N VAL A 43 -10.54 15.78 5.68
CA VAL A 43 -11.77 16.52 5.92
C VAL A 43 -12.71 16.42 4.70
N VAL A 44 -12.19 16.64 3.50
CA VAL A 44 -12.97 16.57 2.25
C VAL A 44 -13.53 15.15 2.04
N GLN A 45 -12.76 14.11 2.28
CA GLN A 45 -13.23 12.72 2.20
C GLN A 45 -14.39 12.45 3.17
N LEU A 46 -14.28 12.92 4.41
CA LEU A 46 -15.32 12.76 5.41
C LEU A 46 -16.60 13.49 4.98
N LEU A 47 -16.48 14.77 4.62
CA LEU A 47 -17.60 15.60 4.20
C LEU A 47 -18.29 15.05 2.94
N PHE A 48 -17.51 14.51 2.01
CA PHE A 48 -18.05 13.88 0.80
C PHE A 48 -18.89 12.65 1.10
N GLN A 49 -18.52 11.85 2.11
CA GLN A 49 -19.26 10.62 2.46
C GLN A 49 -20.56 10.92 3.24
N LEU A 50 -20.61 11.97 4.04
CA LEU A 50 -21.74 12.28 4.91
C LEU A 50 -23.11 12.32 4.19
N PRO A 51 -23.28 13.01 3.05
CA PRO A 51 -24.59 13.08 2.38
C PRO A 51 -25.05 11.71 1.85
N PHE A 52 -24.12 10.85 1.44
CA PHE A 52 -24.45 9.49 0.97
C PHE A 52 -24.83 8.58 2.14
N LEU A 53 -24.16 8.69 3.28
CA LEU A 53 -24.51 7.98 4.51
C LEU A 53 -25.86 8.43 5.05
N TYR A 54 -26.14 9.74 5.01
CA TYR A 54 -27.43 10.29 5.41
C TYR A 54 -28.57 9.75 4.53
N ARG A 55 -28.41 9.77 3.19
CA ARG A 55 -29.40 9.21 2.24
C ARG A 55 -29.57 7.71 2.39
N ALA A 56 -28.54 6.99 2.79
CA ALA A 56 -28.58 5.57 3.05
C ALA A 56 -29.20 5.23 4.43
N LYS A 57 -29.54 6.22 5.24
CA LYS A 57 -30.01 6.05 6.65
C LYS A 57 -29.02 5.26 7.51
N MET A 58 -27.74 5.33 7.19
CA MET A 58 -26.67 4.64 7.89
C MET A 58 -25.88 5.60 8.82
N LEU A 59 -26.34 6.82 9.00
CA LEU A 59 -25.71 7.77 9.91
C LEU A 59 -26.07 7.38 11.34
N ALA A 60 -25.16 6.66 11.99
CA ALA A 60 -25.33 6.27 13.39
C ALA A 60 -24.78 7.38 14.32
N ARG A 61 -25.52 7.65 15.39
CA ARG A 61 -24.97 8.52 16.45
C ARG A 61 -23.90 7.75 17.23
N PRO A 62 -22.70 8.31 17.43
CA PRO A 62 -21.67 7.65 18.21
C PRO A 62 -22.16 7.42 19.65
N ARG A 63 -22.09 6.18 20.12
CA ARG A 63 -22.43 5.79 21.49
C ARG A 63 -21.22 5.11 22.10
N TRP A 64 -20.87 5.54 23.31
CA TRP A 64 -19.81 4.92 24.08
C TRP A 64 -20.34 3.64 24.75
N ALA A 65 -20.15 2.50 24.12
CA ALA A 65 -20.74 1.23 24.56
C ALA A 65 -19.69 0.12 24.75
N TRP A 66 -18.73 0.33 25.64
CA TRP A 66 -17.63 -0.61 25.90
C TRP A 66 -18.06 -2.00 26.32
N GLN A 67 -19.25 -2.12 26.93
CA GLN A 67 -19.79 -3.38 27.45
C GLN A 67 -20.68 -4.13 26.46
N ASP A 68 -20.98 -3.53 25.30
CA ASP A 68 -21.77 -4.17 24.26
C ASP A 68 -21.05 -5.44 23.75
N GLU A 69 -21.80 -6.52 23.57
CA GLU A 69 -21.24 -7.81 23.14
C GLU A 69 -20.55 -7.75 21.78
N ASN A 70 -21.08 -6.96 20.86
CA ASN A 70 -20.47 -6.76 19.55
C ASN A 70 -19.14 -6.02 19.68
N VAL A 71 -19.06 -5.01 20.55
CA VAL A 71 -17.82 -4.27 20.84
C VAL A 71 -16.79 -5.19 21.49
N LYS A 72 -17.21 -6.05 22.42
CA LYS A 72 -16.32 -7.07 23.04
C LYS A 72 -15.80 -8.06 22.00
N LYS A 73 -16.66 -8.51 21.08
CA LYS A 73 -16.26 -9.41 19.98
C LYS A 73 -15.25 -8.76 19.05
N VAL A 74 -15.51 -7.53 18.61
CA VAL A 74 -14.58 -6.76 17.78
C VAL A 74 -13.23 -6.59 18.48
N ARG A 75 -13.23 -6.17 19.74
CA ARG A 75 -12.00 -5.99 20.54
C ARG A 75 -11.19 -7.29 20.67
N LYS A 76 -11.88 -8.43 20.91
CA LYS A 76 -11.22 -9.74 21.00
C LYS A 76 -10.56 -10.16 19.68
N LEU A 77 -11.17 -9.81 18.54
CA LEU A 77 -10.61 -10.08 17.21
C LEU A 77 -9.54 -9.08 16.80
N MET A 78 -9.67 -7.82 17.23
CA MET A 78 -8.68 -6.77 16.93
C MET A 78 -7.35 -7.00 17.64
N LEU A 79 -7.36 -7.51 18.87
CA LEU A 79 -6.12 -7.64 19.64
C LEU A 79 -5.05 -8.50 18.93
N PRO A 80 -5.35 -9.72 18.46
CA PRO A 80 -4.39 -10.50 17.67
C PRO A 80 -4.01 -9.82 16.33
N ALA A 81 -4.97 -9.16 15.67
CA ALA A 81 -4.70 -8.45 14.42
C ALA A 81 -3.74 -7.27 14.62
N LEU A 82 -3.87 -6.53 15.74
CA LEU A 82 -2.94 -5.46 16.10
C LEU A 82 -1.50 -5.96 16.26
N PHE A 83 -1.31 -7.12 16.90
CA PHE A 83 0.03 -7.72 16.98
C PHE A 83 0.60 -8.03 15.61
N GLY A 84 -0.18 -8.63 14.69
CA GLY A 84 0.26 -8.91 13.33
C GLY A 84 0.67 -7.66 12.55
N VAL A 85 -0.13 -6.60 12.61
CA VAL A 85 0.19 -5.31 11.96
C VAL A 85 1.39 -4.63 12.63
N SER A 86 1.50 -4.72 13.96
CA SER A 86 2.62 -4.12 14.71
C SER A 86 3.97 -4.71 14.30
N ILE A 87 4.05 -6.01 14.02
CA ILE A 87 5.28 -6.65 13.55
C ILE A 87 5.75 -6.02 12.23
N SER A 88 4.84 -5.82 11.29
CA SER A 88 5.18 -5.17 10.00
C SER A 88 5.65 -3.72 10.20
N GLN A 89 5.05 -2.98 11.13
CA GLN A 89 5.48 -1.62 11.45
C GLN A 89 6.84 -1.58 12.14
N ILE A 90 7.14 -2.56 13.00
CA ILE A 90 8.45 -2.69 13.65
C ILE A 90 9.52 -2.98 12.58
N ASN A 91 9.25 -3.88 11.63
CA ASN A 91 10.18 -4.15 10.54
C ASN A 91 10.48 -2.88 9.72
N LEU A 92 9.44 -2.15 9.31
CA LEU A 92 9.61 -0.88 8.59
C LEU A 92 10.44 0.15 9.39
N LEU A 93 10.21 0.21 10.70
CA LEU A 93 10.98 1.09 11.58
C LEU A 93 12.44 0.66 11.67
N LEU A 94 12.72 -0.64 11.79
CA LEU A 94 14.08 -1.17 11.81
C LEU A 94 14.80 -0.92 10.48
N ASP A 95 14.12 -1.14 9.35
CA ASP A 95 14.67 -0.87 8.02
C ASP A 95 15.03 0.62 7.88
N THR A 96 14.16 1.52 8.32
CA THR A 96 14.41 2.97 8.31
C THR A 96 15.55 3.35 9.25
N MET A 97 15.63 2.74 10.44
CA MET A 97 16.74 2.98 11.39
C MET A 97 18.08 2.52 10.79
N ILE A 98 18.13 1.33 10.19
CA ILE A 98 19.35 0.82 9.54
C ILE A 98 19.73 1.74 8.37
N ALA A 99 18.77 2.13 7.53
CA ALA A 99 19.01 3.04 6.41
C ALA A 99 19.51 4.41 6.86
N SER A 100 19.10 4.90 8.03
CA SER A 100 19.56 6.18 8.59
C SER A 100 21.02 6.16 9.04
N LEU A 101 21.58 4.98 9.30
CA LEU A 101 23.00 4.81 9.64
C LEU A 101 23.92 4.73 8.41
N LEU A 102 23.34 4.65 7.23
CA LEU A 102 24.05 4.61 5.95
C LEU A 102 24.26 6.04 5.40
N MET A 103 24.63 6.12 4.14
CA MET A 103 24.85 7.40 3.45
C MET A 103 23.59 8.24 3.40
N THR A 104 23.76 9.55 3.36
CA THR A 104 22.66 10.50 3.12
C THR A 104 21.92 10.12 1.84
N GLY A 105 20.60 10.02 1.90
CA GLY A 105 19.75 9.58 0.79
C GLY A 105 19.28 8.12 0.88
N SER A 106 19.89 7.26 1.70
CA SER A 106 19.57 5.84 1.77
C SER A 106 18.10 5.56 2.13
N ILE A 107 17.50 6.38 3.00
CA ILE A 107 16.07 6.27 3.35
C ILE A 107 15.20 6.55 2.12
N ALA A 108 15.54 7.57 1.33
CA ALA A 108 14.81 7.89 0.10
C ALA A 108 14.97 6.79 -0.95
N TRP A 109 16.17 6.23 -1.10
CA TRP A 109 16.41 5.12 -2.04
C TRP A 109 15.60 3.87 -1.67
N LEU A 110 15.54 3.55 -0.37
CA LEU A 110 14.72 2.46 0.14
C LEU A 110 13.24 2.69 -0.18
N TYR A 111 12.74 3.88 0.08
CA TYR A 111 11.35 4.27 -0.19
C TYR A 111 10.98 4.18 -1.68
N TYR A 112 11.83 4.71 -2.58
CA TYR A 112 11.57 4.62 -4.02
C TYR A 112 11.67 3.19 -4.55
N SER A 113 12.55 2.37 -3.97
CA SER A 113 12.65 0.95 -4.32
C SER A 113 11.38 0.19 -3.94
N ASP A 114 10.86 0.42 -2.73
CA ASP A 114 9.63 -0.19 -2.23
C ASP A 114 8.41 0.23 -3.08
N LEU A 115 8.29 1.52 -3.41
CA LEU A 115 7.23 2.06 -4.26
C LEU A 115 7.13 1.35 -5.62
N LEU A 116 8.27 1.03 -6.24
CA LEU A 116 8.29 0.33 -7.53
C LEU A 116 7.87 -1.14 -7.41
N ILE A 117 8.20 -1.80 -6.30
CA ILE A 117 7.79 -3.17 -6.03
C ILE A 117 6.29 -3.26 -5.69
N GLU A 118 5.75 -2.24 -5.03
CA GLU A 118 4.31 -2.19 -4.73
C GLU A 118 3.44 -2.20 -5.99
N PHE A 119 3.92 -1.69 -7.11
CA PHE A 119 3.16 -1.64 -8.36
C PHE A 119 2.75 -3.05 -8.87
N PRO A 120 3.68 -3.99 -9.16
CA PRO A 120 3.28 -5.33 -9.57
C PRO A 120 2.63 -6.13 -8.44
N LEU A 121 3.02 -5.89 -7.17
CA LEU A 121 2.39 -6.52 -6.03
C LEU A 121 0.92 -6.11 -5.89
N GLY A 122 0.61 -4.85 -6.07
CA GLY A 122 -0.75 -4.31 -6.04
C GLY A 122 -1.58 -4.81 -7.22
N LEU A 123 -1.02 -4.74 -8.43
CA LEU A 123 -1.73 -5.11 -9.65
C LEU A 123 -2.03 -6.62 -9.70
N PHE A 124 -1.04 -7.46 -9.46
CA PHE A 124 -1.17 -8.91 -9.59
C PHE A 124 -1.46 -9.60 -8.25
N GLY A 125 -0.67 -9.30 -7.20
CA GLY A 125 -0.81 -9.96 -5.91
C GLY A 125 -2.16 -9.69 -5.25
N ILE A 126 -2.52 -8.43 -5.10
CA ILE A 126 -3.81 -8.04 -4.50
C ILE A 126 -4.97 -8.38 -5.44
N GLY A 127 -4.80 -8.19 -6.77
CA GLY A 127 -5.81 -8.54 -7.76
C GLY A 127 -6.19 -10.01 -7.69
N ILE A 128 -5.20 -10.91 -7.66
CA ILE A 128 -5.42 -12.36 -7.53
C ILE A 128 -6.04 -12.70 -6.16
N ALA A 129 -5.51 -12.14 -5.07
CA ALA A 129 -5.99 -12.40 -3.73
C ALA A 129 -7.48 -12.02 -3.57
N THR A 130 -7.91 -10.88 -4.12
CA THR A 130 -9.31 -10.43 -4.05
C THR A 130 -10.30 -11.38 -4.73
N VAL A 131 -9.86 -12.15 -5.72
CA VAL A 131 -10.68 -13.15 -6.42
C VAL A 131 -10.62 -14.51 -5.71
N ILE A 132 -9.43 -14.93 -5.31
CA ILE A 132 -9.21 -16.28 -4.76
C ILE A 132 -9.69 -16.40 -3.32
N LEU A 133 -9.43 -15.43 -2.44
CA LEU A 133 -9.76 -15.51 -1.02
C LEU A 133 -11.26 -15.76 -0.75
N PRO A 134 -12.23 -15.07 -1.41
CA PRO A 134 -13.63 -15.37 -1.24
C PRO A 134 -14.02 -16.78 -1.73
N ALA A 135 -13.40 -17.25 -2.82
CA ALA A 135 -13.64 -18.60 -3.34
C ALA A 135 -13.11 -19.67 -2.36
N LEU A 136 -11.89 -19.53 -1.86
CA LEU A 136 -11.30 -20.43 -0.87
C LEU A 136 -12.11 -20.45 0.43
N SER A 137 -12.53 -19.29 0.93
CA SER A 137 -13.36 -19.17 2.13
C SER A 137 -14.69 -19.91 1.99
N LYS A 138 -15.33 -19.79 0.82
CA LYS A 138 -16.59 -20.52 0.51
C LYS A 138 -16.38 -22.03 0.44
N LEU A 139 -15.30 -22.48 -0.20
CA LEU A 139 -14.97 -23.89 -0.34
C LEU A 139 -14.60 -24.51 1.01
N HIS A 140 -13.86 -23.78 1.84
CA HIS A 140 -13.52 -24.20 3.20
C HIS A 140 -14.79 -24.38 4.06
N SER A 141 -15.70 -23.43 4.03
CA SER A 141 -16.98 -23.51 4.79
C SER A 141 -17.88 -24.65 4.30
N SER A 142 -17.82 -25.00 3.02
CA SER A 142 -18.58 -26.11 2.41
C SER A 142 -17.93 -27.49 2.62
N LYS A 143 -16.77 -27.56 3.30
CA LYS A 143 -15.97 -28.79 3.51
C LYS A 143 -15.60 -29.51 2.21
N LYS A 144 -15.48 -28.80 1.09
CA LYS A 144 -15.04 -29.31 -0.21
C LYS A 144 -13.52 -29.26 -0.33
N SER A 145 -12.84 -30.17 0.31
CA SER A 145 -11.36 -30.19 0.41
C SER A 145 -10.67 -30.30 -0.95
N SER A 146 -11.20 -31.13 -1.87
CA SER A 146 -10.61 -31.30 -3.21
C SER A 146 -10.67 -30.00 -4.04
N ASP A 147 -11.83 -29.34 -4.06
CA ASP A 147 -12.03 -28.10 -4.80
C ASP A 147 -11.19 -26.96 -4.20
N PHE A 148 -11.04 -26.96 -2.88
CA PHE A 148 -10.19 -26.00 -2.17
C PHE A 148 -8.73 -26.14 -2.60
N GLN A 149 -8.18 -27.38 -2.58
CA GLN A 149 -6.79 -27.63 -3.00
C GLN A 149 -6.57 -27.27 -4.47
N HIS A 150 -7.50 -27.61 -5.34
CA HIS A 150 -7.41 -27.28 -6.77
C HIS A 150 -7.41 -25.74 -6.99
N THR A 151 -8.27 -25.02 -6.28
CA THR A 151 -8.34 -23.53 -6.38
C THR A 151 -7.06 -22.90 -5.85
N LEU A 152 -6.51 -23.42 -4.75
CA LEU A 152 -5.27 -22.94 -4.17
C LEU A 152 -4.08 -23.19 -5.11
N ASP A 153 -3.96 -24.41 -5.65
CA ASP A 153 -2.91 -24.79 -6.58
C ASP A 153 -2.95 -23.91 -7.85
N TRP A 154 -4.14 -23.67 -8.38
CA TRP A 154 -4.33 -22.75 -9.50
C TRP A 154 -3.85 -21.34 -9.14
N GLY A 155 -4.19 -20.83 -7.96
CA GLY A 155 -3.77 -19.51 -7.50
C GLY A 155 -2.25 -19.39 -7.37
N VAL A 156 -1.60 -20.39 -6.77
CA VAL A 156 -0.14 -20.45 -6.62
C VAL A 156 0.55 -20.46 -7.99
N ARG A 157 0.09 -21.31 -8.91
CA ARG A 157 0.63 -21.37 -10.28
C ARG A 157 0.46 -20.03 -11.02
N PHE A 158 -0.68 -19.39 -10.85
CA PHE A 158 -0.97 -18.12 -11.51
C PHE A 158 -0.11 -16.97 -10.95
N VAL A 159 0.14 -16.96 -9.65
CA VAL A 159 1.10 -16.03 -9.02
C VAL A 159 2.51 -16.23 -9.55
N ILE A 160 2.97 -17.47 -9.66
CA ILE A 160 4.30 -17.78 -10.19
C ILE A 160 4.39 -17.36 -11.66
N PHE A 161 3.38 -17.66 -12.46
CA PHE A 161 3.33 -17.34 -13.87
C PHE A 161 3.38 -15.83 -14.16
N LEU A 162 2.73 -14.99 -13.33
CA LEU A 162 2.77 -13.53 -13.47
C LEU A 162 3.95 -12.91 -12.71
N GLY A 163 4.27 -13.45 -11.54
CA GLY A 163 5.28 -12.90 -10.66
C GLY A 163 6.71 -13.06 -11.19
N LEU A 164 7.04 -14.20 -11.81
CA LEU A 164 8.38 -14.40 -12.37
C LEU A 164 8.71 -13.42 -13.52
N PRO A 165 7.85 -13.23 -14.54
CA PRO A 165 8.11 -12.23 -15.58
C PRO A 165 8.15 -10.81 -15.01
N ALA A 166 7.29 -10.48 -14.04
CA ALA A 166 7.29 -9.16 -13.39
C ALA A 166 8.58 -8.91 -12.61
N MET A 167 9.06 -9.92 -11.88
CA MET A 167 10.33 -9.88 -11.16
C MET A 167 11.50 -9.61 -12.12
N ILE A 168 11.63 -10.43 -13.18
CA ILE A 168 12.71 -10.29 -14.16
C ILE A 168 12.59 -8.96 -14.90
N GLY A 169 11.37 -8.56 -15.28
CA GLY A 169 11.10 -7.29 -15.93
C GLY A 169 11.56 -6.10 -15.08
N LEU A 170 11.19 -6.07 -13.79
CA LEU A 170 11.64 -5.02 -12.88
C LEU A 170 13.16 -5.00 -12.73
N MET A 171 13.83 -6.15 -12.59
CA MET A 171 15.27 -6.20 -12.47
C MET A 171 15.98 -5.57 -13.69
N ILE A 172 15.46 -5.80 -14.88
CA ILE A 172 16.06 -5.30 -16.13
C ILE A 172 15.70 -3.85 -16.39
N ILE A 173 14.44 -3.47 -16.16
CA ILE A 173 13.88 -2.17 -16.59
C ILE A 173 14.03 -1.11 -15.49
N SER A 174 14.34 -1.49 -14.23
CA SER A 174 14.39 -0.56 -13.10
C SER A 174 15.24 0.69 -13.34
N PRO A 175 16.48 0.64 -13.91
CA PRO A 175 17.24 1.86 -14.14
C PRO A 175 16.53 2.84 -15.07
N LEU A 176 15.88 2.33 -16.12
CA LEU A 176 15.14 3.14 -17.08
C LEU A 176 13.90 3.78 -16.43
N ILE A 177 13.14 2.99 -15.66
CA ILE A 177 11.94 3.50 -14.96
C ILE A 177 12.34 4.60 -13.98
N ILE A 178 13.40 4.39 -13.19
CA ILE A 178 13.88 5.35 -12.19
C ILE A 178 14.34 6.64 -12.88
N THR A 179 15.12 6.54 -13.96
CA THR A 179 15.53 7.70 -14.74
C THR A 179 14.34 8.49 -15.26
N VAL A 180 13.33 7.82 -15.83
CA VAL A 180 12.16 8.50 -16.42
C VAL A 180 11.28 9.13 -15.35
N LEU A 181 11.08 8.47 -14.20
CA LEU A 181 10.14 8.93 -13.19
C LEU A 181 10.76 9.87 -12.16
N PHE A 182 12.02 9.68 -11.80
CA PHE A 182 12.61 10.33 -10.62
C PHE A 182 13.87 11.15 -10.92
N ASP A 183 14.55 10.98 -12.05
CA ASP A 183 15.80 11.70 -12.35
C ASP A 183 15.56 13.17 -12.77
N HIS A 184 14.92 13.93 -11.86
CA HIS A 184 14.57 15.33 -12.05
C HIS A 184 14.85 16.16 -10.79
N GLY A 185 15.14 17.45 -10.95
CA GLY A 185 15.36 18.38 -9.85
C GLY A 185 16.49 17.94 -8.91
N ALA A 186 16.24 17.99 -7.62
CA ALA A 186 17.22 17.66 -6.58
C ALA A 186 17.79 16.23 -6.67
N PHE A 187 17.10 15.29 -7.30
CA PHE A 187 17.58 13.93 -7.51
C PHE A 187 18.74 13.85 -8.50
N LYS A 188 18.88 14.85 -9.39
CA LYS A 188 19.89 14.93 -10.42
C LYS A 188 21.09 15.83 -10.01
N GLU A 189 20.90 16.71 -9.03
CA GLU A 189 21.90 17.74 -8.69
C GLU A 189 23.05 17.22 -7.83
N ASP A 190 22.90 16.07 -7.18
CA ASP A 190 23.92 15.48 -6.31
C ASP A 190 24.98 14.71 -7.10
N SER A 191 26.20 14.66 -6.56
CA SER A 191 27.32 13.86 -7.10
C SER A 191 27.13 12.35 -6.94
N VAL A 192 26.06 11.92 -6.28
CA VAL A 192 25.75 10.51 -6.02
C VAL A 192 24.85 9.97 -7.13
N ASP A 193 25.17 8.79 -7.64
CA ASP A 193 24.32 8.09 -8.62
C ASP A 193 23.08 7.48 -7.96
N HIS A 194 22.09 8.32 -7.73
CA HIS A 194 20.82 7.94 -7.12
C HIS A 194 20.06 6.88 -7.94
N VAL A 195 20.15 6.96 -9.27
CA VAL A 195 19.51 5.99 -10.17
C VAL A 195 20.07 4.59 -9.92
N LYS A 196 21.40 4.48 -9.82
CA LYS A 196 22.06 3.20 -9.53
C LYS A 196 21.71 2.67 -8.14
N ALA A 197 21.72 3.54 -7.13
CA ALA A 197 21.41 3.15 -5.76
C ALA A 197 19.97 2.61 -5.62
N VAL A 198 18.98 3.33 -6.17
CA VAL A 198 17.57 2.88 -6.17
C VAL A 198 17.41 1.63 -7.02
N SER A 199 18.08 1.52 -8.19
CA SER A 199 18.01 0.32 -9.04
C SER A 199 18.51 -0.92 -8.32
N LEU A 200 19.61 -0.82 -7.57
CA LEU A 200 20.10 -1.94 -6.76
C LEU A 200 19.09 -2.35 -5.68
N GLY A 201 18.45 -1.38 -5.04
CA GLY A 201 17.35 -1.64 -4.10
C GLY A 201 16.18 -2.37 -4.76
N VAL A 202 15.74 -1.92 -5.94
CA VAL A 202 14.67 -2.57 -6.70
C VAL A 202 15.05 -4.00 -7.09
N VAL A 203 16.28 -4.24 -7.55
CA VAL A 203 16.77 -5.59 -7.87
C VAL A 203 16.73 -6.49 -6.64
N ALA A 204 17.21 -6.01 -5.48
CA ALA A 204 17.19 -6.76 -4.24
C ALA A 204 15.77 -7.12 -3.79
N TYR A 205 14.86 -6.15 -3.77
CA TYR A 205 13.44 -6.39 -3.44
C TYR A 205 12.72 -7.28 -4.44
N SER A 206 13.07 -7.17 -5.74
CA SER A 206 12.43 -7.97 -6.80
C SER A 206 12.63 -9.46 -6.58
N VAL A 207 13.74 -9.90 -5.99
CA VAL A 207 13.97 -11.31 -5.64
C VAL A 207 12.86 -11.84 -4.72
N GLY A 208 12.36 -11.00 -3.82
CA GLY A 208 11.27 -11.32 -2.90
C GLY A 208 9.86 -11.21 -3.50
N LEU A 209 9.69 -10.59 -4.69
CA LEU A 209 8.38 -10.22 -5.23
C LEU A 209 7.41 -11.41 -5.32
N VAL A 210 7.86 -12.54 -5.86
CA VAL A 210 7.02 -13.75 -5.97
C VAL A 210 6.57 -14.24 -4.60
N SER A 211 7.47 -14.22 -3.60
CA SER A 211 7.15 -14.60 -2.22
C SER A 211 6.14 -13.65 -1.59
N PHE A 212 6.29 -12.34 -1.80
CA PHE A 212 5.34 -11.34 -1.34
C PHE A 212 3.95 -11.52 -1.96
N MET A 213 3.90 -11.86 -3.27
CA MET A 213 2.64 -12.16 -3.94
C MET A 213 2.00 -13.45 -3.40
N LEU A 214 2.80 -14.50 -3.14
CA LEU A 214 2.31 -15.77 -2.56
C LEU A 214 1.71 -15.56 -1.18
N ILE A 215 2.35 -14.77 -0.31
CA ILE A 215 1.82 -14.44 1.03
C ILE A 215 0.44 -13.78 0.97
N LYS A 216 0.12 -13.05 -0.10
CA LYS A 216 -1.21 -12.43 -0.27
C LYS A 216 -2.30 -13.43 -0.66
N VAL A 217 -1.93 -14.58 -1.22
CA VAL A 217 -2.85 -15.62 -1.73
C VAL A 217 -3.00 -16.77 -0.74
N LEU A 218 -1.97 -17.06 0.04
CA LEU A 218 -1.96 -18.08 1.11
C LEU A 218 -2.59 -17.56 2.39
#